data_8c69c4d53762f1ccd6f47235c66320fc
#
_entry.id   8c69c4d53762f1ccd6f47235c66320fc
#
_cell.length_a   1.000
_cell.length_b   1.000
_cell.length_c   1.000
_cell.angle_alpha   90.00
_cell.angle_beta   90.00
_cell.angle_gamma   90.00
#
_symmetry.space_group_name_H-M   'P 1'
#
loop_
_entity.id
_entity.type
_entity.pdbx_description
1 polymer ?
#
loop_
_entity_poly.entity_id
_entity_poly.type
_entity_poly.pdbx_seq_one_letter_code
_entity_poly.pdbx_strand_id
1 'polypeptide(L)'
;MLRIFIGYDSREHVPYEVCKHSVRRHASSPIDIIKLEHRDLRRKGLFDRPWTIQGNGQYVDVTDGKPFSTEFSHTRFLVPEICRRNGMTEGWAMFVDSDFLFRDNVCELFDMVNNDYAVMCVKHEYAKEWLNEVEHLNSIRGRFKI
;
A
#
# COMPACT_ATOMS: atom_id res chain seq x y z
N MET A 1 -2.96 -14.12 13.25
CA MET A 1 -3.78 -12.86 13.23
C MET A 1 -3.57 -12.22 11.87
N LEU A 2 -4.67 -11.90 11.18
CA LEU A 2 -4.63 -11.21 9.89
C LEU A 2 -4.11 -9.78 10.07
N ARG A 3 -3.33 -9.29 9.10
CA ARG A 3 -2.65 -8.00 9.21
C ARG A 3 -2.86 -7.16 7.97
N ILE A 4 -3.35 -5.94 8.15
CA ILE A 4 -3.59 -4.98 7.07
C ILE A 4 -2.81 -3.70 7.34
N PHE A 5 -1.99 -3.31 6.38
CA PHE A 5 -1.30 -2.04 6.34
C PHE A 5 -2.09 -1.05 5.49
N ILE A 6 -2.48 0.06 6.07
CA ILE A 6 -3.16 1.15 5.34
C ILE A 6 -2.16 2.27 5.15
N GLY A 7 -1.91 2.66 3.89
CA GLY A 7 -1.08 3.82 3.56
C GLY A 7 -1.63 5.08 4.20
N TYR A 8 -0.75 5.92 4.76
CA TYR A 8 -1.16 7.18 5.38
C TYR A 8 -0.44 8.36 4.75
N ASP A 9 -1.23 9.29 4.22
CA ASP A 9 -0.79 10.62 3.80
C ASP A 9 -1.41 11.65 4.75
N SER A 10 -0.61 12.57 5.27
CA SER A 10 -1.09 13.59 6.21
C SER A 10 -2.15 14.52 5.63
N ARG A 11 -2.24 14.62 4.29
CA ARG A 11 -3.26 15.35 3.55
C ARG A 11 -4.58 14.58 3.40
N GLU A 12 -4.57 13.26 3.66
CA GLU A 12 -5.67 12.33 3.43
C GLU A 12 -6.12 11.61 4.72
N HIS A 13 -6.16 12.34 5.82
CA HIS A 13 -6.53 11.76 7.12
C HIS A 13 -7.95 11.18 7.13
N VAL A 14 -8.92 11.88 6.53
CA VAL A 14 -10.32 11.42 6.51
C VAL A 14 -10.49 10.14 5.70
N PRO A 15 -9.98 10.02 4.46
CA PRO A 15 -9.97 8.75 3.72
C PRO A 15 -9.36 7.60 4.53
N TYR A 16 -8.23 7.82 5.20
CA TYR A 16 -7.61 6.81 6.06
C TYR A 16 -8.56 6.31 7.17
N GLU A 17 -9.23 7.20 7.88
CA GLU A 17 -10.16 6.80 8.96
C GLU A 17 -11.40 6.07 8.40
N VAL A 18 -11.89 6.46 7.23
CA VAL A 18 -12.98 5.76 6.53
C VAL A 18 -12.55 4.35 6.12
N CYS A 19 -11.39 4.21 5.51
CA CYS A 19 -10.82 2.92 5.14
C CYS A 19 -10.70 2.01 6.37
N LYS A 20 -10.05 2.48 7.42
CA LYS A 20 -9.87 1.77 8.69
C LYS A 20 -11.18 1.36 9.34
N HIS A 21 -12.18 2.26 9.33
CA HIS A 21 -13.52 1.95 9.84
C HIS A 21 -14.18 0.86 9.01
N SER A 22 -14.11 0.93 7.69
CA SER A 22 -14.72 -0.06 6.80
C SER A 22 -14.10 -1.46 6.99
N VAL A 23 -12.77 -1.57 7.18
CA VAL A 23 -12.12 -2.83 7.54
C VAL A 23 -12.72 -3.40 8.83
N ARG A 24 -12.79 -2.59 9.89
CA ARG A 24 -13.30 -3.04 11.20
C ARG A 24 -14.76 -3.46 11.15
N ARG A 25 -15.56 -2.73 10.36
CA ARG A 25 -17.00 -2.99 10.23
C ARG A 25 -17.29 -4.33 9.53
N HIS A 26 -16.48 -4.69 8.55
CA HIS A 26 -16.73 -5.86 7.69
C HIS A 26 -15.84 -7.07 8.00
N ALA A 27 -14.95 -6.97 8.97
CA ALA A 27 -14.13 -8.10 9.38
C ALA A 27 -14.93 -9.11 10.23
N SER A 28 -14.93 -10.37 9.83
CA SER A 28 -15.54 -11.48 10.60
C SER A 28 -14.65 -11.98 11.74
N SER A 29 -13.38 -11.57 11.77
CA SER A 29 -12.42 -11.94 12.81
C SER A 29 -11.49 -10.75 13.13
N PRO A 30 -10.79 -10.78 14.28
CA PRO A 30 -9.86 -9.71 14.65
C PRO A 30 -8.76 -9.51 13.62
N ILE A 31 -8.55 -8.27 13.21
CA ILE A 31 -7.52 -7.83 12.26
C ILE A 31 -6.60 -6.81 12.93
N ASP A 32 -5.30 -7.03 12.78
CA ASP A 32 -4.27 -6.06 13.15
C ASP A 32 -4.16 -4.99 12.04
N ILE A 33 -4.67 -3.79 12.29
CA ILE A 33 -4.64 -2.67 11.34
C ILE A 33 -3.48 -1.76 11.68
N ILE A 34 -2.52 -1.67 10.77
CA ILE A 34 -1.29 -0.90 10.93
C ILE A 34 -1.32 0.32 10.03
N LYS A 35 -1.20 1.50 10.66
CA LYS A 35 -1.00 2.75 9.92
C LYS A 35 0.41 2.81 9.36
N LEU A 36 0.54 2.81 8.03
CA LEU A 36 1.83 2.93 7.36
C LEU A 36 2.17 4.41 7.16
N GLU A 37 2.76 5.02 8.18
CA GLU A 37 3.14 6.43 8.21
C GLU A 37 4.66 6.59 8.07
N HIS A 38 5.11 7.37 7.08
CA HIS A 38 6.54 7.55 6.82
C HIS A 38 7.31 8.12 8.01
N ARG A 39 6.69 9.00 8.83
CA ARG A 39 7.33 9.61 10.01
C ARG A 39 7.69 8.56 11.06
N ASP A 40 6.80 7.59 11.29
CA ASP A 40 7.05 6.47 12.20
C ASP A 40 8.17 5.59 11.69
N LEU A 41 8.19 5.32 10.38
CA LEU A 41 9.24 4.51 9.75
C LEU A 41 10.60 5.22 9.80
N ARG A 42 10.63 6.54 9.64
CA ARG A 42 11.85 7.35 9.80
C ARG A 42 12.38 7.25 11.23
N ARG A 43 11.52 7.41 12.24
CA ARG A 43 11.93 7.30 13.65
C ARG A 43 12.49 5.91 13.99
N LYS A 44 12.00 4.87 13.32
CA LYS A 44 12.46 3.48 13.48
C LYS A 44 13.68 3.13 12.62
N GLY A 45 14.21 4.07 11.84
CA GLY A 45 15.34 3.84 10.93
C GLY A 45 15.00 2.87 9.78
N LEU A 46 13.73 2.77 9.41
CA LEU A 46 13.24 1.90 8.34
C LEU A 46 13.12 2.62 7.00
N PHE A 47 13.08 3.96 7.02
CA PHE A 47 12.90 4.78 5.85
C PHE A 47 13.68 6.09 6.02
N ASP A 48 14.58 6.38 5.10
CA ASP A 48 15.45 7.57 5.13
C ASP A 48 15.39 8.41 3.84
N ARG A 49 14.73 7.91 2.78
CA ARG A 49 14.68 8.55 1.47
C ARG A 49 14.10 9.96 1.55
N PRO A 50 14.88 11.01 1.19
CA PRO A 50 14.45 12.39 1.34
C PRO A 50 13.51 12.81 0.21
N TRP A 51 12.58 13.70 0.51
CA TRP A 51 11.77 14.38 -0.49
C TRP A 51 11.50 15.84 -0.12
N THR A 52 11.04 16.61 -1.10
CA THR A 52 10.57 17.98 -0.96
C THR A 52 9.13 18.12 -1.42
N ILE A 53 8.48 19.20 -1.01
CA ILE A 53 7.15 19.59 -1.50
C ILE A 53 7.34 20.87 -2.29
N GLN A 54 6.96 20.85 -3.57
CA GLN A 54 6.95 22.04 -4.42
C GLN A 54 5.81 22.99 -4.08
N GLY A 55 5.88 24.24 -4.55
CA GLY A 55 4.86 25.26 -4.25
C GLY A 55 3.44 24.92 -4.69
N ASN A 56 3.26 23.99 -5.63
CA ASN A 56 1.97 23.43 -6.05
C ASN A 56 1.49 22.24 -5.21
N GLY A 57 2.22 21.88 -4.13
CA GLY A 57 1.92 20.73 -3.29
C GLY A 57 2.40 19.38 -3.81
N GLN A 58 3.14 19.34 -4.94
CA GLN A 58 3.69 18.12 -5.52
C GLN A 58 4.87 17.62 -4.68
N TYR A 59 4.84 16.34 -4.29
CA TYR A 59 6.01 15.67 -3.72
C TYR A 59 7.03 15.36 -4.81
N VAL A 60 8.29 15.62 -4.52
CA VAL A 60 9.42 15.32 -5.39
C VAL A 60 10.50 14.61 -4.58
N ASP A 61 10.91 13.47 -5.06
CA ASP A 61 12.00 12.69 -4.50
C ASP A 61 13.34 13.40 -4.76
N VAL A 62 14.12 13.62 -3.71
CA VAL A 62 15.43 14.32 -3.83
C VAL A 62 16.49 13.42 -4.48
N THR A 63 16.32 12.10 -4.37
CA THR A 63 17.33 11.14 -4.86
C THR A 63 17.33 11.00 -6.38
N ASP A 64 16.14 11.02 -7.02
CA ASP A 64 16.02 10.83 -8.46
C ASP A 64 15.30 11.97 -9.20
N GLY A 65 14.87 13.00 -8.47
CA GLY A 65 14.17 14.18 -9.02
C GLY A 65 12.76 13.91 -9.53
N LYS A 66 12.19 12.72 -9.28
CA LYS A 66 10.88 12.34 -9.81
C LYS A 66 9.74 12.75 -8.90
N PRO A 67 8.59 13.17 -9.46
CA PRO A 67 7.40 13.42 -8.69
C PRO A 67 6.75 12.10 -8.25
N PHE A 68 6.06 12.13 -7.09
CA PHE A 68 5.23 11.04 -6.61
C PHE A 68 3.97 11.58 -5.92
N SER A 69 2.95 10.75 -5.73
CA SER A 69 1.60 11.21 -5.39
C SER A 69 1.32 11.26 -3.89
N THR A 70 1.78 10.30 -3.10
CA THR A 70 1.41 10.15 -1.69
C THR A 70 2.62 9.90 -0.80
N GLU A 71 2.54 10.28 0.48
CA GLU A 71 3.60 10.05 1.47
C GLU A 71 3.96 8.55 1.63
N PHE A 72 3.08 7.65 1.25
CA PHE A 72 3.29 6.20 1.30
C PHE A 72 3.71 5.57 -0.04
N SER A 73 3.93 6.37 -1.09
CA SER A 73 4.33 5.84 -2.41
C SER A 73 5.58 4.95 -2.38
N HIS A 74 6.54 5.28 -1.54
CA HIS A 74 7.76 4.48 -1.37
C HIS A 74 7.64 3.48 -0.21
N THR A 75 7.00 3.88 0.89
CA THR A 75 7.00 3.08 2.12
C THR A 75 6.14 1.83 2.02
N ARG A 76 5.21 1.76 1.04
CA ARG A 76 4.42 0.54 0.77
C ARG A 76 5.28 -0.69 0.50
N PHE A 77 6.46 -0.51 -0.07
CA PHE A 77 7.40 -1.59 -0.36
C PHE A 77 8.15 -2.11 0.87
N LEU A 78 8.02 -1.43 2.01
CA LEU A 78 8.64 -1.86 3.27
C LEU A 78 7.76 -2.82 4.08
N VAL A 79 6.52 -3.09 3.64
CA VAL A 79 5.60 -3.98 4.37
C VAL A 79 6.23 -5.34 4.70
N PRO A 80 6.91 -6.05 3.78
CA PRO A 80 7.57 -7.32 4.11
C PRO A 80 8.63 -7.17 5.19
N GLU A 81 9.46 -6.14 5.12
CA GLU A 81 10.51 -5.88 6.12
C GLU A 81 9.93 -5.51 7.49
N ILE A 82 8.84 -4.73 7.52
CA ILE A 82 8.13 -4.40 8.75
C ILE A 82 7.56 -5.68 9.39
N CYS A 83 6.95 -6.55 8.59
CA CYS A 83 6.46 -7.84 9.06
C CYS A 83 7.57 -8.69 9.66
N ARG A 84 8.70 -8.81 8.94
CA ARG A 84 9.87 -9.57 9.40
C ARG A 84 10.41 -9.04 10.74
N ARG A 85 10.58 -7.72 10.89
CA ARG A 85 11.06 -7.09 12.14
C ARG A 85 10.08 -7.24 13.30
N ASN A 86 8.80 -7.37 13.01
CA ASN A 86 7.76 -7.63 14.01
C ASN A 86 7.57 -9.14 14.29
N GLY A 87 8.51 -9.98 13.86
CA GLY A 87 8.51 -11.42 14.13
C GLY A 87 7.55 -12.24 13.28
N MET A 88 6.98 -11.65 12.22
CA MET A 88 6.17 -12.39 11.24
C MET A 88 7.12 -12.98 10.19
N THR A 89 7.39 -14.27 10.32
CA THR A 89 8.29 -15.00 9.41
C THR A 89 7.54 -15.77 8.33
N GLU A 90 6.23 -15.96 8.51
CA GLU A 90 5.36 -16.70 7.62
C GLU A 90 3.98 -16.03 7.53
N GLY A 91 3.23 -16.35 6.47
CA GLY A 91 1.88 -15.88 6.25
C GLY A 91 1.79 -14.61 5.39
N TRP A 92 0.59 -14.10 5.28
CA TRP A 92 0.25 -13.01 4.39
C TRP A 92 -0.08 -11.73 5.15
N ALA A 93 0.33 -10.60 4.60
CA ALA A 93 -0.09 -9.27 5.02
C ALA A 93 -0.65 -8.53 3.80
N MET A 94 -1.70 -7.75 4.01
CA MET A 94 -2.31 -6.93 2.97
C MET A 94 -1.82 -5.49 3.09
N PHE A 95 -1.55 -4.85 1.95
CA PHE A 95 -1.40 -3.40 1.85
C PHE A 95 -2.54 -2.83 1.02
N VAL A 96 -3.11 -1.71 1.48
CA VAL A 96 -4.09 -0.92 0.73
C VAL A 96 -3.78 0.56 0.83
N ASP A 97 -4.17 1.31 -0.20
CA ASP A 97 -4.14 2.77 -0.18
C ASP A 97 -5.23 3.32 0.74
N SER A 98 -5.09 4.56 1.21
CA SER A 98 -6.02 5.19 2.16
C SER A 98 -7.44 5.38 1.62
N ASP A 99 -7.62 5.41 0.31
CA ASP A 99 -8.88 5.65 -0.38
C ASP A 99 -9.72 4.39 -0.66
N PHE A 100 -9.31 3.25 -0.10
CA PHE A 100 -10.10 2.01 -0.18
C PHE A 100 -11.30 2.04 0.74
N LEU A 101 -12.43 1.53 0.23
CA LEU A 101 -13.64 1.27 1.02
C LEU A 101 -13.99 -0.22 0.94
N PHE A 102 -13.86 -0.93 2.05
CA PHE A 102 -14.29 -2.31 2.16
C PHE A 102 -15.81 -2.36 2.31
N ARG A 103 -16.47 -3.15 1.48
CA ARG A 103 -17.94 -3.29 1.45
C ARG A 103 -18.40 -4.67 1.89
N ASP A 104 -17.46 -5.58 2.07
CA ASP A 104 -17.72 -6.96 2.45
C ASP A 104 -16.60 -7.49 3.34
N ASN A 105 -16.71 -8.75 3.77
CA ASN A 105 -15.79 -9.38 4.72
C ASN A 105 -14.37 -9.46 4.18
N VAL A 106 -13.51 -8.60 4.69
CA VAL A 106 -12.11 -8.54 4.27
C VAL A 106 -11.31 -9.81 4.60
N CYS A 107 -11.78 -10.62 5.55
CA CYS A 107 -11.12 -11.88 5.90
C CYS A 107 -11.14 -12.88 4.74
N GLU A 108 -12.17 -12.85 3.88
CA GLU A 108 -12.27 -13.73 2.71
C GLU A 108 -11.14 -13.51 1.69
N LEU A 109 -10.56 -12.30 1.63
CA LEU A 109 -9.41 -12.05 0.77
C LEU A 109 -8.17 -12.83 1.26
N PHE A 110 -8.06 -13.05 2.57
CA PHE A 110 -6.98 -13.88 3.11
C PHE A 110 -7.20 -15.37 2.92
N ASP A 111 -8.45 -15.81 2.70
CA ASP A 111 -8.75 -17.20 2.35
C ASP A 111 -8.41 -17.52 0.88
N MET A 112 -8.25 -16.48 0.05
CA MET A 112 -7.90 -16.60 -1.37
C MET A 112 -6.41 -16.65 -1.64
N VAL A 113 -5.55 -16.51 -0.61
CA VAL A 113 -4.10 -16.47 -0.80
C VAL A 113 -3.57 -17.83 -1.29
N ASN A 114 -2.54 -17.76 -2.15
CA ASN A 114 -1.83 -18.93 -2.64
C ASN A 114 -0.33 -18.79 -2.30
N ASN A 115 0.20 -19.76 -1.55
CA ASN A 115 1.58 -19.75 -1.08
C ASN A 115 2.63 -20.03 -2.18
N ASP A 116 2.19 -20.36 -3.40
CA ASP A 116 3.08 -20.45 -4.55
C ASP A 116 3.56 -19.05 -5.04
N TYR A 117 2.92 -17.98 -4.55
CA TYR A 117 3.24 -16.61 -4.93
C TYR A 117 3.81 -15.81 -3.76
N ALA A 118 4.82 -15.00 -4.06
CA ALA A 118 5.38 -14.06 -3.10
C ALA A 118 4.53 -12.78 -2.95
N VAL A 119 3.77 -12.40 -3.99
CA VAL A 119 2.90 -11.23 -4.03
C VAL A 119 1.65 -11.57 -4.85
N MET A 120 0.50 -11.16 -4.34
CA MET A 120 -0.77 -11.21 -5.07
C MET A 120 -1.38 -9.82 -5.15
N CYS A 121 -1.97 -9.48 -6.28
CA CYS A 121 -2.67 -8.20 -6.47
C CYS A 121 -3.93 -8.38 -7.30
N VAL A 122 -4.86 -7.43 -7.16
CA VAL A 122 -6.06 -7.41 -7.98
C VAL A 122 -5.66 -7.09 -9.42
N LYS A 123 -6.01 -8.00 -10.34
CA LYS A 123 -5.83 -7.78 -11.77
C LYS A 123 -7.00 -6.94 -12.30
N HIS A 124 -6.69 -5.82 -12.93
CA HIS A 124 -7.67 -5.03 -13.66
C HIS A 124 -7.56 -5.33 -15.16
N GLU A 125 -8.68 -5.69 -15.79
CA GLU A 125 -8.78 -5.78 -17.23
C GLU A 125 -9.21 -4.40 -17.75
N TYR A 126 -8.24 -3.66 -18.27
CA TYR A 126 -8.53 -2.40 -18.96
C TYR A 126 -8.95 -2.67 -20.39
N ALA A 127 -10.00 -1.98 -20.87
CA ALA A 127 -10.34 -2.00 -22.29
C ALA A 127 -9.14 -1.52 -23.13
N LYS A 128 -8.91 -2.15 -24.29
CA LYS A 128 -7.73 -1.89 -25.14
C LYS A 128 -7.52 -0.41 -25.53
N GLU A 129 -8.57 0.39 -25.49
CA GLU A 129 -8.54 1.83 -25.77
C GLU A 129 -7.71 2.65 -24.77
N TRP A 130 -7.59 2.17 -23.51
CA TRP A 130 -6.76 2.79 -22.48
C TRP A 130 -5.31 2.31 -22.50
N LEU A 131 -5.00 1.23 -23.22
CA LEU A 131 -3.67 0.64 -23.23
C LEU A 131 -2.64 1.54 -23.93
N ASN A 132 -3.04 2.35 -24.90
CA ASN A 132 -2.13 3.24 -25.61
C ASN A 132 -1.63 4.40 -24.75
N GLU A 133 -2.42 4.88 -23.76
CA GLU A 133 -2.00 5.88 -22.80
C GLU A 133 -1.25 5.27 -21.60
N VAL A 134 -1.49 4.02 -21.29
CA VAL A 134 -0.95 3.30 -20.12
C VAL A 134 0.33 2.52 -20.48
N GLU A 135 0.70 2.33 -21.73
CA GLU A 135 1.94 1.63 -22.11
C GLU A 135 3.19 2.28 -21.49
N HIS A 136 3.18 3.59 -21.28
CA HIS A 136 4.26 4.29 -20.57
C HIS A 136 4.33 3.95 -19.07
N LEU A 137 3.20 3.64 -18.44
CA LEU A 137 3.11 3.18 -17.04
C LEU A 137 3.37 1.67 -16.91
N ASN A 138 3.09 0.89 -17.94
CA ASN A 138 3.30 -0.57 -17.97
C ASN A 138 4.77 -0.97 -18.07
N SER A 139 5.67 -0.09 -18.49
CA SER A 139 7.12 -0.37 -18.43
C SER A 139 7.61 -0.56 -16.98
N ILE A 140 6.91 0.01 -16.01
CA ILE A 140 7.18 -0.15 -14.58
C ILE A 140 6.45 -1.37 -14.01
N ARG A 141 5.23 -1.68 -14.50
CA ARG A 141 4.43 -2.85 -14.09
C ARG A 141 4.91 -4.17 -14.70
N GLY A 142 5.64 -4.14 -15.80
CA GLY A 142 6.15 -5.35 -16.48
C GLY A 142 7.19 -6.17 -15.72
N ARG A 143 7.65 -5.71 -14.54
CA ARG A 143 8.59 -6.46 -13.68
C ARG A 143 7.93 -7.33 -12.64
N PHE A 144 6.62 -7.23 -12.46
CA PHE A 144 5.85 -8.05 -11.52
C PHE A 144 4.76 -8.80 -12.29
N LYS A 145 5.19 -9.71 -13.19
CA LYS A 145 4.28 -10.72 -13.73
C LYS A 145 4.06 -11.76 -12.63
N ILE A 146 2.86 -11.80 -12.13
CA ILE A 146 2.31 -12.93 -11.39
C ILE A 146 1.76 -13.92 -12.40
#